data_fd6ee0070045cfa103a591c9a63e55ad
#
_entry.id   fd6ee0070045cfa103a591c9a63e55ad
#
_cell.length_a   1.000
_cell.length_b   1.000
_cell.length_c   1.000
_cell.angle_alpha   90.00
_cell.angle_beta   90.00
_cell.angle_gamma   90.00
#
_symmetry.space_group_name_H-M   'P 1'
#
loop_
_entity.id
_entity.type
_entity.pdbx_description
1 polymer ?
#
loop_
_entity_poly.entity_id
_entity_poly.type
_entity_poly.pdbx_seq_one_letter_code
_entity_poly.pdbx_strand_id
1 'polypeptide(L)'
;TALNQQSSLVPTEGLEDYLVHTSQNIWHTFFQTCPYEGDFNPNYLDLRELWVNYQKPGQYNPYHCHHGVVSFVIFVDIPYGVEERKDFASDGGFQLEERLINVDRKWNGEVLMFPASTHHAVYPYHSTNKERVTVAGNLFWKVC
;
A
#
# COMPACT_ATOMS: atom_id res chain seq x y z
N THR A 1 -18.43 5.10 -5.51
CA THR A 1 -17.63 6.15 -6.17
C THR A 1 -16.16 5.83 -6.00
N ALA A 2 -15.38 5.90 -7.08
CA ALA A 2 -13.95 5.68 -7.03
C ALA A 2 -13.25 6.73 -6.15
N LEU A 3 -12.15 6.33 -5.50
CA LEU A 3 -11.33 7.20 -4.69
C LEU A 3 -10.65 8.26 -5.56
N ASN A 4 -10.82 9.53 -5.22
CA ASN A 4 -10.26 10.65 -5.96
C ASN A 4 -9.53 11.68 -5.07
N GLN A 5 -9.40 11.39 -3.78
CA GLN A 5 -8.76 12.28 -2.81
C GLN A 5 -7.35 11.79 -2.49
N GLN A 6 -6.45 12.06 -3.41
CA GLN A 6 -5.03 11.74 -3.28
C GLN A 6 -4.21 13.02 -3.35
N SER A 7 -3.23 13.14 -2.48
CA SER A 7 -2.28 14.26 -2.47
C SER A 7 -0.85 13.73 -2.41
N SER A 8 -0.02 14.19 -3.34
CA SER A 8 1.40 13.83 -3.37
C SER A 8 2.13 14.36 -2.14
N LEU A 9 3.05 13.57 -1.64
CA LEU A 9 3.89 13.90 -0.48
C LEU A 9 5.35 13.95 -0.89
N VAL A 10 6.14 14.71 -0.13
CA VAL A 10 7.60 14.70 -0.23
C VAL A 10 8.14 13.72 0.81
N PRO A 11 8.88 12.68 0.40
CA PRO A 11 9.41 11.71 1.35
C PRO A 11 10.50 12.33 2.23
N THR A 12 10.57 11.88 3.48
CA THR A 12 11.71 12.13 4.35
C THR A 12 12.75 11.04 4.16
N GLU A 13 14.02 11.37 4.38
CA GLU A 13 15.13 10.43 4.28
C GLU A 13 14.92 9.18 5.17
N GLY A 14 14.46 9.39 6.39
CA GLY A 14 14.20 8.30 7.33
C GLY A 14 13.09 7.35 6.86
N LEU A 15 12.05 7.87 6.24
CA LEU A 15 10.96 7.05 5.68
C LEU A 15 11.45 6.25 4.48
N GLU A 16 12.20 6.87 3.57
CA GLU A 16 12.77 6.17 2.42
C GLU A 16 13.66 5.03 2.87
N ASP A 17 14.62 5.30 3.77
CA ASP A 17 15.52 4.28 4.31
C ASP A 17 14.75 3.11 4.93
N TYR A 18 13.75 3.40 5.74
CA TYR A 18 12.92 2.37 6.36
C TYR A 18 12.23 1.48 5.31
N LEU A 19 11.60 2.08 4.32
CA LEU A 19 10.86 1.35 3.29
C LEU A 19 11.79 0.52 2.40
N VAL A 20 12.92 1.10 2.00
CA VAL A 20 13.90 0.41 1.16
C VAL A 20 14.50 -0.79 1.91
N HIS A 21 14.90 -0.63 3.16
CA HIS A 21 15.45 -1.73 3.94
C HIS A 21 14.40 -2.80 4.24
N THR A 22 13.17 -2.40 4.54
CA THR A 22 12.07 -3.34 4.81
C THR A 22 11.72 -4.19 3.58
N SER A 23 11.92 -3.68 2.38
CA SER A 23 11.68 -4.42 1.14
C SER A 23 12.56 -5.68 0.99
N GLN A 24 13.67 -5.76 1.74
CA GLN A 24 14.50 -6.97 1.81
C GLN A 24 13.68 -8.20 2.22
N ASN A 25 12.69 -8.04 3.06
CA ASN A 25 11.86 -9.15 3.55
C ASN A 25 11.06 -9.83 2.43
N ILE A 26 10.83 -9.12 1.34
CA ILE A 26 10.12 -9.65 0.15
C ILE A 26 11.02 -9.72 -1.08
N TRP A 27 12.34 -9.63 -0.91
CA TRP A 27 13.30 -9.65 -2.03
C TRP A 27 13.05 -10.77 -3.03
N HIS A 28 12.78 -11.97 -2.53
CA HIS A 28 12.52 -13.15 -3.36
C HIS A 28 11.30 -13.02 -4.29
N THR A 29 10.42 -12.04 -4.07
CA THR A 29 9.22 -11.82 -4.88
C THR A 29 9.45 -10.90 -6.06
N PHE A 30 10.54 -10.14 -6.09
CA PHE A 30 10.80 -9.16 -7.14
C PHE A 30 12.25 -9.14 -7.67
N PHE A 31 13.17 -9.92 -7.10
CA PHE A 31 14.58 -9.90 -7.51
C PHE A 31 14.81 -10.26 -8.99
N GLN A 32 13.90 -11.02 -9.59
CA GLN A 32 13.99 -11.43 -11.00
C GLN A 32 13.92 -10.23 -11.96
N THR A 33 13.40 -9.10 -11.51
CA THR A 33 13.35 -7.85 -12.28
C THR A 33 14.55 -6.96 -12.03
N CYS A 34 15.47 -7.39 -11.16
CA CYS A 34 16.64 -6.61 -10.76
C CYS A 34 17.62 -6.42 -11.93
N PRO A 35 17.96 -5.18 -12.30
CA PRO A 35 18.95 -4.90 -13.33
C PRO A 35 20.40 -5.03 -12.84
N TYR A 36 20.59 -5.33 -11.55
CA TYR A 36 21.89 -5.45 -10.90
C TYR A 36 22.19 -6.91 -10.57
N GLU A 37 23.46 -7.25 -10.50
CA GLU A 37 23.91 -8.59 -10.10
C GLU A 37 24.09 -8.67 -8.57
N GLY A 38 23.86 -9.86 -8.03
CA GLY A 38 24.10 -10.17 -6.62
C GLY A 38 22.89 -10.15 -5.73
N ASP A 39 23.14 -10.10 -4.42
CA ASP A 39 22.11 -10.11 -3.37
C ASP A 39 21.44 -8.74 -3.23
N PHE A 40 20.38 -8.71 -2.43
CA PHE A 40 19.70 -7.46 -2.12
C PHE A 40 20.67 -6.39 -1.61
N ASN A 41 20.55 -5.21 -2.23
CA ASN A 41 21.27 -4.02 -1.80
C ASN A 41 20.29 -2.84 -1.74
N PRO A 42 20.10 -2.21 -0.59
CA PRO A 42 19.17 -1.09 -0.44
C PRO A 42 19.50 0.10 -1.35
N ASN A 43 20.79 0.23 -1.74
CA ASN A 43 21.21 1.28 -2.65
C ASN A 43 20.69 1.12 -4.09
N TYR A 44 20.08 -0.02 -4.42
CA TYR A 44 19.49 -0.23 -5.76
C TYR A 44 18.08 0.35 -5.90
N LEU A 45 17.45 0.71 -4.80
CA LEU A 45 16.06 1.19 -4.77
C LEU A 45 15.98 2.63 -4.29
N ASP A 46 15.04 3.37 -4.86
CA ASP A 46 14.64 4.67 -4.37
C ASP A 46 13.10 4.83 -4.33
N LEU A 47 12.65 5.69 -3.42
CA LEU A 47 11.25 6.05 -3.28
C LEU A 47 10.95 7.21 -4.23
N ARG A 48 10.13 6.96 -5.27
CA ARG A 48 9.80 7.98 -6.28
C ARG A 48 8.37 8.49 -6.19
N GLU A 49 7.47 7.65 -5.71
CA GLU A 49 6.06 7.99 -5.62
C GLU A 49 5.58 7.81 -4.20
N LEU A 50 5.01 8.85 -3.65
CA LEU A 50 4.45 8.85 -2.29
C LEU A 50 3.23 9.76 -2.27
N TRP A 51 2.10 9.23 -1.77
CA TRP A 51 0.86 10.01 -1.66
C TRP A 51 0.03 9.57 -0.46
N VAL A 52 -0.84 10.46 0.00
CA VAL A 52 -1.85 10.16 1.01
C VAL A 52 -3.21 9.95 0.33
N ASN A 53 -3.95 8.97 0.80
CA ASN A 53 -5.33 8.71 0.41
C ASN A 53 -6.26 9.07 1.57
N TYR A 54 -7.23 9.92 1.29
CA TYR A 54 -8.35 10.22 2.16
C TYR A 54 -9.60 9.56 1.59
N GLN A 55 -9.96 8.40 2.08
CA GLN A 55 -11.10 7.63 1.59
C GLN A 55 -12.32 7.89 2.45
N LYS A 56 -13.40 8.34 1.82
CA LYS A 56 -14.72 8.48 2.46
C LYS A 56 -15.50 7.18 2.39
N PRO A 57 -16.51 7.00 3.27
CA PRO A 57 -17.41 5.85 3.18
C PRO A 57 -17.99 5.72 1.76
N GLY A 58 -18.08 4.51 1.26
CA GLY A 58 -18.58 4.21 -0.08
C GLY A 58 -17.59 4.42 -1.22
N GLN A 59 -16.45 5.06 -0.98
CA GLN A 59 -15.38 5.17 -1.98
C GLN A 59 -14.56 3.88 -2.04
N TYR A 60 -14.01 3.60 -3.20
CA TYR A 60 -13.19 2.40 -3.44
C TYR A 60 -12.05 2.72 -4.40
N ASN A 61 -11.03 1.87 -4.40
CA ASN A 61 -9.99 1.87 -5.41
C ASN A 61 -10.12 0.57 -6.21
N PRO A 62 -10.37 0.65 -7.53
CA PRO A 62 -10.61 -0.55 -8.34
C PRO A 62 -9.37 -1.42 -8.47
N TYR A 63 -9.55 -2.64 -8.93
CA TYR A 63 -8.49 -3.61 -9.14
C TYR A 63 -7.47 -3.08 -10.16
N HIS A 64 -6.22 -2.93 -9.73
CA HIS A 64 -5.14 -2.32 -10.52
C HIS A 64 -3.76 -2.80 -10.02
N CYS A 65 -2.71 -2.46 -10.74
CA CYS A 65 -1.32 -2.61 -10.33
C CYS A 65 -0.56 -1.31 -10.62
N HIS A 66 0.69 -1.25 -10.21
CA HIS A 66 1.54 -0.07 -10.39
C HIS A 66 2.77 -0.37 -11.25
N HIS A 67 3.34 0.69 -11.79
CA HIS A 67 4.71 0.68 -12.27
C HIS A 67 5.67 0.72 -11.07
N GLY A 68 6.92 0.35 -11.28
CA GLY A 68 7.91 0.28 -10.23
C GLY A 68 8.20 -1.16 -9.83
N VAL A 69 8.83 -1.34 -8.69
CA VAL A 69 9.33 -2.63 -8.22
C VAL A 69 8.57 -3.13 -7.01
N VAL A 70 8.42 -2.27 -6.02
CA VAL A 70 7.71 -2.56 -4.76
C VAL A 70 6.68 -1.48 -4.51
N SER A 71 5.46 -1.90 -4.25
CA SER A 71 4.40 -1.04 -3.74
C SER A 71 4.23 -1.22 -2.24
N PHE A 72 3.79 -0.20 -1.55
CA PHE A 72 3.49 -0.27 -0.13
C PHE A 72 2.27 0.57 0.23
N VAL A 73 1.63 0.18 1.32
CA VAL A 73 0.55 0.94 1.97
C VAL A 73 0.85 1.01 3.46
N ILE A 74 0.88 2.23 4.00
CA ILE A 74 0.97 2.50 5.43
C ILE A 74 -0.44 2.82 5.91
N PHE A 75 -0.94 2.06 6.87
CA PHE A 75 -2.25 2.30 7.46
C PHE A 75 -2.11 3.32 8.58
N VAL A 76 -2.61 4.55 8.35
CA VAL A 76 -2.45 5.66 9.27
C VAL A 76 -3.64 5.76 10.23
N ASP A 77 -4.85 5.81 9.68
CA ASP A 77 -6.09 5.87 10.47
C ASP A 77 -7.19 5.07 9.78
N ILE A 78 -7.42 3.89 10.29
CA ILE A 78 -8.54 3.03 9.90
C ILE A 78 -9.61 3.19 10.97
N PRO A 79 -10.75 3.81 10.65
CA PRO A 79 -11.69 4.28 11.64
C PRO A 79 -12.74 3.24 12.08
N TYR A 80 -12.56 1.96 11.71
CA TYR A 80 -13.53 0.90 12.02
C TYR A 80 -12.85 -0.37 12.53
N GLY A 81 -13.59 -1.15 13.29
CA GLY A 81 -13.25 -2.52 13.66
C GLY A 81 -13.95 -3.54 12.76
N VAL A 82 -13.44 -4.77 12.73
CA VAL A 82 -14.04 -5.87 11.97
C VAL A 82 -15.48 -6.14 12.42
N GLU A 83 -15.72 -6.01 13.71
CA GLU A 83 -17.04 -6.19 14.34
C GLU A 83 -18.08 -5.14 13.94
N GLU A 84 -17.65 -4.01 13.39
CA GLU A 84 -18.52 -2.92 12.95
C GLU A 84 -18.96 -3.07 11.49
N ARG A 85 -18.47 -4.07 10.77
CA ARG A 85 -18.85 -4.32 9.37
C ARG A 85 -20.33 -4.60 9.24
N LYS A 86 -20.93 -4.04 8.19
CA LYS A 86 -22.39 -4.09 8.04
C LYS A 86 -22.89 -5.02 6.96
N ASP A 87 -22.25 -5.05 5.81
CA ASP A 87 -22.92 -5.55 4.61
C ASP A 87 -22.34 -6.87 4.06
N PHE A 88 -21.01 -7.00 4.01
CA PHE A 88 -20.38 -8.18 3.41
C PHE A 88 -18.95 -8.36 3.90
N ALA A 89 -18.39 -9.54 3.68
CA ALA A 89 -17.07 -9.90 4.20
C ALA A 89 -15.93 -9.00 3.69
N SER A 90 -16.06 -8.42 2.50
CA SER A 90 -15.06 -7.52 1.93
C SER A 90 -15.21 -6.05 2.37
N ASP A 91 -16.25 -5.71 3.14
CA ASP A 91 -16.51 -4.34 3.60
C ASP A 91 -15.28 -3.76 4.31
N GLY A 92 -14.70 -2.70 3.74
CA GLY A 92 -13.48 -2.08 4.24
C GLY A 92 -12.19 -2.88 4.04
N GLY A 93 -12.24 -3.99 3.32
CA GLY A 93 -11.09 -4.85 3.09
C GLY A 93 -10.11 -4.34 2.03
N PHE A 94 -8.97 -4.99 1.97
CA PHE A 94 -7.93 -4.81 0.97
C PHE A 94 -7.75 -6.13 0.22
N GLN A 95 -7.97 -6.12 -1.09
CA GLN A 95 -7.76 -7.29 -1.93
C GLN A 95 -6.34 -7.27 -2.49
N LEU A 96 -5.59 -8.35 -2.29
CA LEU A 96 -4.27 -8.54 -2.86
C LEU A 96 -4.29 -9.84 -3.68
N GLU A 97 -4.45 -9.72 -4.99
CA GLU A 97 -4.75 -10.83 -5.89
C GLU A 97 -5.97 -11.64 -5.40
N GLU A 98 -5.79 -12.90 -5.04
CA GLU A 98 -6.85 -13.78 -4.55
C GLU A 98 -7.09 -13.67 -3.04
N ARG A 99 -6.26 -12.88 -2.33
CA ARG A 99 -6.35 -12.73 -0.88
C ARG A 99 -7.16 -11.51 -0.49
N LEU A 100 -8.15 -11.70 0.35
CA LEU A 100 -8.84 -10.61 1.02
C LEU A 100 -8.22 -10.39 2.40
N ILE A 101 -7.65 -9.21 2.61
CA ILE A 101 -7.10 -8.80 3.90
C ILE A 101 -8.17 -8.00 4.63
N ASN A 102 -8.50 -8.44 5.83
CA ASN A 102 -9.48 -7.77 6.70
C ASN A 102 -8.79 -6.61 7.43
N VAL A 103 -8.75 -5.47 6.77
CA VAL A 103 -8.15 -4.26 7.33
C VAL A 103 -9.11 -3.63 8.32
N ASP A 104 -8.62 -3.34 9.54
CA ASP A 104 -9.35 -2.65 10.59
C ASP A 104 -8.37 -1.75 11.40
N ARG A 105 -8.86 -1.13 12.50
CA ARG A 105 -8.03 -0.24 13.31
C ARG A 105 -6.80 -0.90 13.94
N LYS A 106 -6.75 -2.22 14.02
CA LYS A 106 -5.54 -2.95 14.47
C LYS A 106 -4.38 -2.83 13.50
N TRP A 107 -4.67 -2.48 12.25
CA TRP A 107 -3.66 -2.24 11.23
C TRP A 107 -3.01 -0.86 11.33
N ASN A 108 -3.52 0.05 12.14
CA ASN A 108 -2.93 1.38 12.29
C ASN A 108 -1.47 1.29 12.74
N GLY A 109 -0.57 1.93 11.98
CA GLY A 109 0.87 1.85 12.17
C GLY A 109 1.56 0.73 11.40
N GLU A 110 0.82 -0.17 10.78
CA GLU A 110 1.37 -1.28 9.99
C GLU A 110 1.66 -0.87 8.54
N VAL A 111 2.62 -1.55 7.93
CA VAL A 111 2.97 -1.39 6.51
C VAL A 111 2.73 -2.71 5.79
N LEU A 112 1.98 -2.65 4.69
CA LEU A 112 1.81 -3.75 3.76
C LEU A 112 2.71 -3.49 2.54
N MET A 113 3.59 -4.43 2.23
CA MET A 113 4.48 -4.36 1.05
C MET A 113 4.22 -5.53 0.12
N PHE A 114 4.27 -5.25 -1.18
CA PHE A 114 4.09 -6.27 -2.21
C PHE A 114 4.77 -5.85 -3.52
N PRO A 115 5.07 -6.78 -4.44
CA PRO A 115 5.57 -6.42 -5.75
C PRO A 115 4.62 -5.47 -6.46
N ALA A 116 5.14 -4.43 -7.10
CA ALA A 116 4.31 -3.40 -7.74
C ALA A 116 3.39 -3.96 -8.83
N SER A 117 3.78 -5.07 -9.46
CA SER A 117 2.99 -5.78 -10.46
C SER A 117 1.79 -6.55 -9.88
N THR A 118 1.72 -6.70 -8.56
CA THR A 118 0.62 -7.40 -7.89
C THR A 118 -0.66 -6.59 -7.99
N HIS A 119 -1.71 -7.20 -8.55
CA HIS A 119 -3.02 -6.55 -8.64
C HIS A 119 -3.68 -6.49 -7.28
N HIS A 120 -4.25 -5.33 -6.98
CA HIS A 120 -4.91 -5.09 -5.70
C HIS A 120 -6.08 -4.12 -5.85
N ALA A 121 -6.95 -4.13 -4.87
CA ALA A 121 -8.13 -3.27 -4.79
C ALA A 121 -8.41 -2.87 -3.35
N VAL A 122 -9.08 -1.75 -3.18
CA VAL A 122 -9.54 -1.27 -1.88
C VAL A 122 -11.05 -1.23 -1.90
N TYR A 123 -11.68 -2.02 -1.03
CA TYR A 123 -13.13 -2.06 -0.93
C TYR A 123 -13.69 -0.88 -0.16
N PRO A 124 -14.91 -0.45 -0.49
CA PRO A 124 -15.60 0.57 0.28
C PRO A 124 -15.96 0.04 1.68
N TYR A 125 -16.12 0.96 2.61
CA TYR A 125 -16.63 0.66 3.96
C TYR A 125 -17.86 1.50 4.24
N HIS A 126 -18.73 0.99 5.11
CA HIS A 126 -20.03 1.62 5.44
C HIS A 126 -20.28 1.70 6.95
N SER A 127 -19.31 1.28 7.76
CA SER A 127 -19.44 1.14 9.21
C SER A 127 -19.35 2.46 9.97
N THR A 128 -18.81 3.51 9.37
CA THR A 128 -18.60 4.82 10.01
C THR A 128 -18.66 5.94 8.96
N ASN A 129 -18.86 7.17 9.43
CA ASN A 129 -18.81 8.38 8.60
C ASN A 129 -17.42 9.02 8.57
N LYS A 130 -16.45 8.48 9.31
CA LYS A 130 -15.08 9.00 9.35
C LYS A 130 -14.28 8.59 8.12
N GLU A 131 -13.31 9.41 7.75
CA GLU A 131 -12.38 9.09 6.67
C GLU A 131 -11.37 8.04 7.10
N ARG A 132 -11.03 7.14 6.18
CA ARG A 132 -9.88 6.23 6.25
C ARG A 132 -8.68 6.93 5.64
N VAL A 133 -7.56 6.93 6.35
CA VAL A 133 -6.32 7.57 5.89
C VAL A 133 -5.23 6.52 5.72
N THR A 134 -4.66 6.47 4.53
CA THR A 134 -3.49 5.64 4.22
C THR A 134 -2.44 6.46 3.47
N VAL A 135 -1.18 6.10 3.64
CA VAL A 135 -0.08 6.61 2.83
C VAL A 135 0.41 5.46 1.96
N ALA A 136 0.54 5.70 0.68
CA ALA A 136 0.98 4.68 -0.26
C ALA A 136 2.08 5.21 -1.17
N GLY A 137 2.79 4.32 -1.82
CA GLY A 137 3.85 4.70 -2.73
C GLY A 137 4.50 3.51 -3.42
N ASN A 138 5.53 3.83 -4.22
CA ASN A 138 6.25 2.85 -5.02
C ASN A 138 7.76 3.10 -4.95
N LEU A 139 8.50 2.01 -4.76
CA LEU A 139 9.95 1.96 -4.92
C LEU A 139 10.29 1.56 -6.35
N PHE A 140 11.37 2.12 -6.86
CA PHE A 140 11.87 1.86 -8.22
C PHE A 140 13.35 1.47 -8.17
N TRP A 141 13.80 0.73 -9.18
CA TRP A 141 15.23 0.56 -9.38
C TRP A 141 15.86 1.92 -9.68
N LYS A 142 16.99 2.20 -9.05
CA LYS A 142 17.77 3.40 -9.39
C LYS A 142 18.23 3.30 -10.83
N VAL A 143 18.15 4.40 -11.54
CA VAL A 143 18.71 4.52 -12.89
C VAL A 143 20.23 4.60 -12.76
N CYS A 144 20.91 3.74 -13.51
CA CYS A 144 22.37 3.77 -13.58
C CYS A 144 22.87 4.94 -14.44
#